data_ff9023af60b8264cceadcedc138341db
#
_entry.id   ff9023af60b8264cceadcedc138341db
#
_cell.length_a   1.000
_cell.length_b   1.000
_cell.length_c   1.000
_cell.angle_alpha   90.00
_cell.angle_beta   90.00
_cell.angle_gamma   90.00
#
_symmetry.space_group_name_H-M   'P 1'
#
loop_
_entity.id
_entity.type
_entity.pdbx_description
1 polymer ?
#
loop_
_entity_poly.entity_id
_entity_poly.type
_entity_poly.pdbx_seq_one_letter_code
_entity_poly.pdbx_strand_id
1 'polypeptide(L)'
;MRLGVWQKTAVFATMATVGLTGLLWFVLHDIIDDEPGEAARVLLILHGLSSYVLLVVIGSLLPNHVWSGWTHRRNLVTGLAVTAMMAVLAATGLALYYGGEDLHQPARWLHVAVGLGCFLLFPAHAFLTARSRRAAAANATPPPELVAGSG
;
A
#
# COMPACT_ATOMS: atom_id res chain seq x y z
N MET A 1 -1.22 -12.00 13.70
CA MET A 1 -2.55 -12.21 13.08
C MET A 1 -2.38 -12.49 11.59
N ARG A 2 -3.07 -13.46 10.99
CA ARG A 2 -3.02 -13.69 9.53
C ARG A 2 -4.17 -12.92 8.90
N LEU A 3 -3.87 -12.00 8.00
CA LEU A 3 -4.89 -11.39 7.15
C LEU A 3 -5.63 -12.51 6.39
N GLY A 4 -6.94 -12.45 6.37
CA GLY A 4 -7.75 -13.35 5.55
C GLY A 4 -7.38 -13.24 4.06
N VAL A 5 -7.68 -14.26 3.28
CA VAL A 5 -7.40 -14.27 1.83
C VAL A 5 -8.06 -13.07 1.16
N TRP A 6 -9.32 -12.79 1.48
CA TRP A 6 -10.08 -11.66 0.96
C TRP A 6 -9.48 -10.30 1.26
N GLN A 7 -8.98 -10.11 2.50
CA GLN A 7 -8.32 -8.85 2.90
C GLN A 7 -7.03 -8.62 2.11
N LYS A 8 -6.22 -9.67 1.93
CA LYS A 8 -5.01 -9.59 1.10
C LYS A 8 -5.36 -9.23 -0.34
N THR A 9 -6.32 -9.96 -0.93
CA THR A 9 -6.75 -9.72 -2.32
C THR A 9 -7.27 -8.30 -2.47
N ALA A 10 -8.10 -7.82 -1.54
CA ALA A 10 -8.62 -6.45 -1.58
C ALA A 10 -7.50 -5.40 -1.55
N VAL A 11 -6.52 -5.54 -0.63
CA VAL A 11 -5.38 -4.62 -0.55
C VAL A 11 -4.55 -4.65 -1.83
N PHE A 12 -4.18 -5.84 -2.33
CA PHE A 12 -3.35 -5.94 -3.52
C PHE A 12 -4.08 -5.45 -4.78
N ALA A 13 -5.36 -5.78 -4.93
CA ALA A 13 -6.16 -5.36 -6.07
C ALA A 13 -6.33 -3.83 -6.08
N THR A 14 -6.72 -3.22 -4.96
CA THR A 14 -6.89 -1.77 -4.88
C THR A 14 -5.57 -1.02 -5.04
N MET A 15 -4.47 -1.49 -4.42
CA MET A 15 -3.13 -0.91 -4.62
C MET A 15 -2.67 -1.00 -6.08
N ALA A 16 -2.88 -2.14 -6.74
CA ALA A 16 -2.54 -2.30 -8.15
C ALA A 16 -3.35 -1.35 -9.02
N THR A 17 -4.67 -1.25 -8.78
CA THR A 17 -5.54 -0.35 -9.55
C THR A 17 -5.12 1.11 -9.37
N VAL A 18 -4.92 1.58 -8.13
CA VAL A 18 -4.47 2.95 -7.85
C VAL A 18 -3.11 3.22 -8.47
N GLY A 19 -2.15 2.32 -8.27
CA GLY A 19 -0.79 2.49 -8.80
C GLY A 19 -0.76 2.51 -10.33
N LEU A 20 -1.46 1.58 -10.99
CA LEU A 20 -1.49 1.49 -12.45
C LEU A 20 -2.21 2.67 -13.08
N THR A 21 -3.36 3.08 -12.54
CA THR A 21 -4.11 4.22 -13.09
C THR A 21 -3.36 5.54 -12.90
N GLY A 22 -2.72 5.74 -11.74
CA GLY A 22 -1.88 6.92 -11.49
C GLY A 22 -0.63 6.95 -12.36
N LEU A 23 0.08 5.80 -12.49
CA LEU A 23 1.25 5.70 -13.35
C LEU A 23 0.89 5.94 -14.83
N LEU A 24 -0.20 5.33 -15.30
CA LEU A 24 -0.63 5.49 -16.69
C LEU A 24 -1.03 6.94 -16.98
N TRP A 25 -1.74 7.59 -16.06
CA TRP A 25 -2.07 9.00 -16.18
C TRP A 25 -0.80 9.87 -16.23
N PHE A 26 0.17 9.63 -15.34
CA PHE A 26 1.45 10.33 -15.30
C PHE A 26 2.22 10.18 -16.61
N VAL A 27 2.30 8.96 -17.15
CA VAL A 27 3.00 8.70 -18.42
C VAL A 27 2.32 9.41 -19.58
N LEU A 28 1.01 9.33 -19.68
CA LEU A 28 0.27 9.97 -20.78
C LEU A 28 0.36 11.49 -20.71
N HIS A 29 0.20 12.08 -19.53
CA HIS A 29 0.11 13.53 -19.36
C HIS A 29 1.47 14.22 -19.23
N ASP A 30 2.43 13.63 -18.49
CA ASP A 30 3.70 14.29 -18.17
C ASP A 30 4.88 13.83 -19.05
N ILE A 31 4.80 12.64 -19.66
CA ILE A 31 5.92 12.10 -20.48
C ILE A 31 5.58 12.18 -21.96
N ILE A 32 4.35 11.82 -22.35
CA ILE A 32 3.92 11.82 -23.76
C ILE A 32 3.40 13.20 -24.17
N ASP A 33 3.07 14.04 -23.19
CA ASP A 33 2.51 15.40 -23.39
C ASP A 33 1.23 15.36 -24.24
N ASP A 34 0.40 14.32 -24.03
CA ASP A 34 -0.88 14.17 -24.71
C ASP A 34 -1.91 15.10 -24.07
N GLU A 35 -2.66 15.81 -24.88
CA GLU A 35 -3.75 16.67 -24.36
C GLU A 35 -4.72 15.79 -23.57
N PRO A 36 -5.24 16.28 -22.42
CA PRO A 36 -6.11 15.52 -21.55
C PRO A 36 -7.42 15.16 -22.26
N GLY A 37 -7.38 14.03 -22.97
CA GLY A 37 -8.54 13.46 -23.65
C GLY A 37 -9.45 12.69 -22.67
N GLU A 38 -10.51 12.11 -23.21
CA GLU A 38 -11.48 11.30 -22.44
C GLU A 38 -10.82 10.16 -21.66
N ALA A 39 -9.77 9.54 -22.22
CA ALA A 39 -9.02 8.47 -21.58
C ALA A 39 -8.32 8.96 -20.30
N ALA A 40 -7.67 10.11 -20.33
CA ALA A 40 -7.00 10.68 -19.16
C ALA A 40 -8.00 11.01 -18.04
N ARG A 41 -9.17 11.53 -18.41
CA ARG A 41 -10.27 11.81 -17.48
C ARG A 41 -10.78 10.53 -16.80
N VAL A 42 -11.01 9.47 -17.57
CA VAL A 42 -11.45 8.17 -17.03
C VAL A 42 -10.40 7.60 -16.07
N LEU A 43 -9.11 7.67 -16.42
CA LEU A 43 -8.02 7.22 -15.55
C LEU A 43 -8.00 7.99 -14.22
N LEU A 44 -8.21 9.31 -14.25
CA LEU A 44 -8.26 10.13 -13.04
C LEU A 44 -9.45 9.76 -12.14
N ILE A 45 -10.62 9.53 -12.74
CA ILE A 45 -11.81 9.08 -12.00
C ILE A 45 -11.57 7.71 -11.36
N LEU A 46 -11.01 6.76 -12.11
CA LEU A 46 -10.70 5.44 -11.60
C LEU A 46 -9.64 5.50 -10.50
N HIS A 47 -8.61 6.34 -10.67
CA HIS A 47 -7.58 6.57 -9.66
C HIS A 47 -8.18 7.12 -8.37
N GLY A 48 -8.98 8.17 -8.45
CA GLY A 48 -9.63 8.77 -7.30
C GLY A 48 -10.59 7.80 -6.59
N LEU A 49 -11.48 7.15 -7.35
CA LEU A 49 -12.45 6.21 -6.77
C LEU A 49 -11.76 5.01 -6.09
N SER A 50 -10.76 4.41 -6.76
CA SER A 50 -10.01 3.28 -6.18
C SER A 50 -9.16 3.71 -4.98
N SER A 51 -8.71 4.97 -4.92
CA SER A 51 -8.00 5.52 -3.76
C SER A 51 -8.91 5.60 -2.52
N TYR A 52 -10.17 6.01 -2.66
CA TYR A 52 -11.13 5.96 -1.55
C TYR A 52 -11.36 4.53 -1.07
N VAL A 53 -11.55 3.58 -1.98
CA VAL A 53 -11.69 2.16 -1.61
C VAL A 53 -10.44 1.66 -0.88
N LEU A 54 -9.25 2.01 -1.36
CA LEU A 54 -7.98 1.66 -0.71
C LEU A 54 -7.89 2.24 0.70
N LEU A 55 -8.26 3.51 0.91
CA LEU A 55 -8.26 4.13 2.24
C LEU A 55 -9.19 3.42 3.21
N VAL A 56 -10.38 3.02 2.77
CA VAL A 56 -11.32 2.23 3.59
C VAL A 56 -10.74 0.87 3.95
N VAL A 57 -10.17 0.16 2.96
CA VAL A 57 -9.56 -1.16 3.16
C VAL A 57 -8.39 -1.07 4.14
N ILE A 58 -7.46 -0.13 3.93
CA ILE A 58 -6.30 0.06 4.82
C ILE A 58 -6.77 0.54 6.20
N GLY A 59 -7.70 1.50 6.26
CA GLY A 59 -8.24 2.00 7.53
C GLY A 59 -8.85 0.90 8.39
N SER A 60 -9.54 -0.06 7.77
CA SER A 60 -10.10 -1.21 8.48
C SER A 60 -9.03 -2.17 9.04
N LEU A 61 -7.84 -2.18 8.45
CA LEU A 61 -6.74 -3.06 8.86
C LEU A 61 -5.77 -2.40 9.85
N LEU A 62 -5.69 -1.07 9.84
CA LEU A 62 -4.73 -0.29 10.62
C LEU A 62 -4.72 -0.65 12.12
N PRO A 63 -5.85 -0.71 12.85
CA PRO A 63 -5.83 -0.99 14.27
C PRO A 63 -5.15 -2.32 14.61
N ASN A 64 -5.47 -3.36 13.84
CA ASN A 64 -4.95 -4.70 14.08
C ASN A 64 -3.53 -4.89 13.55
N HIS A 65 -3.21 -4.28 12.40
CA HIS A 65 -1.92 -4.45 11.75
C HIS A 65 -0.82 -3.64 12.44
N VAL A 66 -1.11 -2.38 12.78
CA VAL A 66 -0.17 -1.49 13.47
C VAL A 66 0.09 -1.99 14.88
N TRP A 67 -0.96 -2.35 15.63
CA TRP A 67 -0.82 -2.87 16.99
C TRP A 67 0.01 -4.16 17.02
N SER A 68 -0.27 -5.10 16.11
CA SER A 68 0.50 -6.34 16.00
C SER A 68 1.96 -6.10 15.59
N GLY A 69 2.22 -5.20 14.66
CA GLY A 69 3.58 -4.82 14.26
C GLY A 69 4.37 -4.18 15.39
N TRP A 70 3.73 -3.28 16.13
CA TRP A 70 4.32 -2.58 17.27
C TRP A 70 4.69 -3.54 18.40
N THR A 71 3.78 -4.43 18.75
CA THR A 71 3.99 -5.41 19.85
C THR A 71 5.08 -6.42 19.53
N HIS A 72 5.18 -6.87 18.28
CA HIS A 72 6.14 -7.90 17.87
C HIS A 72 7.46 -7.35 17.30
N ARG A 73 7.62 -6.06 17.18
CA ARG A 73 8.79 -5.35 16.62
C ARG A 73 9.31 -5.89 15.29
N ARG A 74 8.41 -6.44 14.46
CA ARG A 74 8.75 -7.03 13.15
C ARG A 74 8.42 -6.07 12.03
N ASN A 75 9.41 -5.76 11.18
CA ASN A 75 9.26 -4.89 9.99
C ASN A 75 8.64 -3.51 10.30
N LEU A 76 8.90 -2.97 11.49
CA LEU A 76 8.33 -1.68 11.94
C LEU A 76 8.70 -0.55 10.98
N VAL A 77 9.97 -0.48 10.56
CA VAL A 77 10.47 0.61 9.72
C VAL A 77 9.72 0.65 8.38
N THR A 78 9.63 -0.48 7.68
CA THR A 78 8.95 -0.54 6.39
C THR A 78 7.44 -0.39 6.52
N GLY A 79 6.85 -0.91 7.60
CA GLY A 79 5.43 -0.73 7.89
C GLY A 79 5.07 0.72 8.20
N LEU A 80 5.87 1.39 9.03
CA LEU A 80 5.69 2.79 9.36
C LEU A 80 5.90 3.69 8.13
N ALA A 81 6.93 3.38 7.32
CA ALA A 81 7.20 4.10 6.08
C ALA A 81 6.00 4.03 5.11
N VAL A 82 5.46 2.83 4.86
CA VAL A 82 4.26 2.66 4.01
C VAL A 82 3.06 3.43 4.58
N THR A 83 2.83 3.36 5.89
CA THR A 83 1.71 4.09 6.53
C THR A 83 1.88 5.61 6.42
N ALA A 84 3.09 6.13 6.65
CA ALA A 84 3.39 7.55 6.51
C ALA A 84 3.22 8.02 5.05
N MET A 85 3.71 7.24 4.08
CA MET A 85 3.51 7.54 2.65
C MET A 85 2.03 7.57 2.29
N MET A 86 1.23 6.62 2.78
CA MET A 86 -0.23 6.62 2.59
C MET A 86 -0.90 7.86 3.17
N ALA A 87 -0.49 8.31 4.35
CA ALA A 87 -1.01 9.54 4.96
C ALA A 87 -0.65 10.79 4.13
N VAL A 88 0.58 10.86 3.62
CA VAL A 88 1.02 11.96 2.72
C VAL A 88 0.24 11.91 1.42
N LEU A 89 0.02 10.73 0.83
CA LEU A 89 -0.78 10.59 -0.40
C LEU A 89 -2.24 11.00 -0.20
N ALA A 90 -2.85 10.65 0.93
CA ALA A 90 -4.19 11.10 1.26
C ALA A 90 -4.26 12.63 1.43
N ALA A 91 -3.30 13.23 2.16
CA ALA A 91 -3.25 14.67 2.37
C ALA A 91 -3.01 15.43 1.06
N THR A 92 -2.07 14.98 0.24
CA THR A 92 -1.78 15.60 -1.07
C THR A 92 -2.92 15.39 -2.07
N GLY A 93 -3.60 14.26 -2.04
CA GLY A 93 -4.81 14.02 -2.83
C GLY A 93 -5.93 14.98 -2.46
N LEU A 94 -6.15 15.26 -1.17
CA LEU A 94 -7.09 16.29 -0.73
C LEU A 94 -6.67 17.70 -1.17
N ALA A 95 -5.36 18.00 -1.08
CA ALA A 95 -4.82 19.29 -1.53
C ALA A 95 -5.00 19.49 -3.05
N LEU A 96 -4.90 18.45 -3.85
CA LEU A 96 -5.15 18.48 -5.28
C LEU A 96 -6.64 18.72 -5.62
N TYR A 97 -7.54 18.26 -4.75
CA TYR A 97 -8.98 18.40 -4.96
C TYR A 97 -9.55 19.73 -4.43
N TYR A 98 -9.04 20.19 -3.28
CA TYR A 98 -9.62 21.30 -2.51
C TYR A 98 -8.63 22.44 -2.28
N GLY A 99 -7.35 22.26 -2.60
CA GLY A 99 -6.33 23.30 -2.43
C GLY A 99 -6.44 24.40 -3.47
N GLY A 100 -5.99 25.60 -3.08
CA GLY A 100 -5.88 26.73 -4.01
C GLY A 100 -4.73 26.53 -5.03
N GLU A 101 -4.67 27.41 -6.03
CA GLU A 101 -3.69 27.34 -7.13
C GLU A 101 -2.23 27.25 -6.65
N ASP A 102 -1.89 27.96 -5.56
CA ASP A 102 -0.54 27.97 -4.99
C ASP A 102 -0.11 26.60 -4.45
N LEU A 103 -1.06 25.80 -3.97
CA LEU A 103 -0.80 24.46 -3.43
C LEU A 103 -0.84 23.36 -4.47
N HIS A 104 -1.46 23.59 -5.63
CA HIS A 104 -1.71 22.57 -6.61
C HIS A 104 -0.43 21.96 -7.19
N GLN A 105 0.52 22.80 -7.61
CA GLN A 105 1.78 22.32 -8.18
C GLN A 105 2.68 21.58 -7.17
N PRO A 106 2.96 22.13 -5.97
CA PRO A 106 3.77 21.37 -5.00
C PRO A 106 3.07 20.09 -4.52
N ALA A 107 1.75 20.10 -4.33
CA ALA A 107 1.00 18.91 -3.97
C ALA A 107 1.07 17.84 -5.05
N ARG A 108 0.98 18.22 -6.34
CA ARG A 108 1.07 17.31 -7.49
C ARG A 108 2.41 16.58 -7.51
N TRP A 109 3.53 17.31 -7.48
CA TRP A 109 4.84 16.70 -7.53
C TRP A 109 5.13 15.83 -6.31
N LEU A 110 4.72 16.27 -5.12
CA LEU A 110 4.85 15.47 -3.92
C LEU A 110 3.99 14.20 -4.00
N HIS A 111 2.76 14.30 -4.49
CA HIS A 111 1.86 13.16 -4.69
C HIS A 111 2.46 12.13 -5.65
N VAL A 112 2.97 12.57 -6.79
CA VAL A 112 3.60 11.70 -7.79
C VAL A 112 4.85 11.02 -7.22
N ALA A 113 5.75 11.80 -6.61
CA ALA A 113 7.02 11.27 -6.06
C ALA A 113 6.76 10.23 -4.96
N VAL A 114 5.87 10.55 -4.00
CA VAL A 114 5.51 9.64 -2.91
C VAL A 114 4.71 8.45 -3.44
N GLY A 115 3.85 8.65 -4.43
CA GLY A 115 3.07 7.59 -5.07
C GLY A 115 3.95 6.55 -5.75
N LEU A 116 4.92 6.98 -6.55
CA LEU A 116 5.91 6.10 -7.18
C LEU A 116 6.74 5.35 -6.12
N GLY A 117 7.21 6.07 -5.09
CA GLY A 117 7.93 5.45 -3.97
C GLY A 117 7.09 4.40 -3.25
N CYS A 118 5.84 4.69 -2.98
CA CYS A 118 4.91 3.76 -2.33
C CYS A 118 4.61 2.54 -3.21
N PHE A 119 4.44 2.73 -4.51
CA PHE A 119 4.21 1.65 -5.48
C PHE A 119 5.36 0.64 -5.51
N LEU A 120 6.60 1.09 -5.29
CA LEU A 120 7.77 0.22 -5.16
C LEU A 120 7.94 -0.37 -3.77
N LEU A 121 7.73 0.43 -2.73
CA LEU A 121 7.96 0.02 -1.34
C LEU A 121 6.91 -0.97 -0.84
N PHE A 122 5.66 -0.85 -1.29
CA PHE A 122 4.58 -1.74 -0.83
C PHE A 122 4.81 -3.22 -1.17
N PRO A 123 5.14 -3.61 -2.42
CA PRO A 123 5.48 -4.99 -2.74
C PRO A 123 6.71 -5.49 -1.96
N ALA A 124 7.73 -4.64 -1.80
CA ALA A 124 8.92 -4.96 -1.01
C ALA A 124 8.55 -5.24 0.46
N HIS A 125 7.73 -4.39 1.08
CA HIS A 125 7.21 -4.60 2.44
C HIS A 125 6.43 -5.91 2.55
N ALA A 126 5.54 -6.20 1.61
CA ALA A 126 4.75 -7.43 1.60
C ALA A 126 5.64 -8.67 1.46
N PHE A 127 6.65 -8.62 0.59
CA PHE A 127 7.62 -9.70 0.37
C PHE A 127 8.48 -9.94 1.63
N LEU A 128 9.04 -8.90 2.22
CA LEU A 128 9.85 -9.00 3.45
C LEU A 128 9.04 -9.59 4.60
N THR A 129 7.78 -9.17 4.74
CA THR A 129 6.87 -9.70 5.75
C THR A 129 6.58 -11.19 5.52
N ALA A 130 6.37 -11.61 4.27
CA ALA A 130 6.16 -13.01 3.93
C ALA A 130 7.41 -13.86 4.19
N ARG A 131 8.59 -13.35 3.83
CA ARG A 131 9.87 -14.02 4.08
C ARG A 131 10.14 -14.19 5.57
N SER A 132 9.96 -13.16 6.39
CA SER A 132 10.14 -13.22 7.84
C SER A 132 9.21 -14.24 8.51
N ARG A 133 7.98 -14.38 8.00
CA ARG A 133 7.03 -15.40 8.49
C ARG A 133 7.45 -16.82 8.15
N ARG A 134 7.95 -17.03 6.93
CA ARG A 134 8.45 -18.37 6.49
C ARG A 134 9.67 -18.78 7.31
N ALA A 135 10.62 -17.88 7.53
CA ALA A 135 11.79 -18.13 8.35
C ALA A 135 11.41 -18.48 9.80
N ALA A 136 10.47 -17.75 10.40
CA ALA A 136 9.98 -18.04 11.75
C ALA A 136 9.27 -19.40 11.85
N ALA A 137 8.55 -19.81 10.81
CA ALA A 137 7.89 -21.10 10.76
C ALA A 137 8.89 -22.26 10.59
N ALA A 138 9.96 -22.05 9.81
CA ALA A 138 11.02 -23.05 9.61
C ALA A 138 11.86 -23.29 10.89
N ASN A 139 12.03 -22.26 11.71
CA ASN A 139 12.77 -22.32 12.96
C ASN A 139 11.91 -22.77 14.17
N ALA A 140 10.60 -22.95 13.99
CA ALA A 140 9.76 -23.54 15.02
C ALA A 140 10.11 -25.02 15.13
N THR A 141 10.82 -25.42 16.19
CA THR A 141 11.10 -26.79 16.50
C THR A 141 9.78 -27.56 16.57
N PRO A 142 9.67 -28.73 15.91
CA PRO A 142 8.49 -29.55 16.10
C PRO A 142 8.36 -29.88 17.59
N PRO A 143 7.12 -29.95 18.13
CA PRO A 143 6.92 -30.35 19.50
C PRO A 143 7.62 -31.72 19.69
N PRO A 144 8.30 -31.95 20.84
CA PRO A 144 8.94 -33.22 21.08
C PRO A 144 7.87 -34.28 20.87
N GLU A 145 8.10 -35.18 19.90
CA GLU A 145 7.26 -36.35 19.76
C GLU A 145 7.28 -37.00 21.12
N LEU A 146 6.10 -37.17 21.72
CA LEU A 146 5.94 -38.08 22.84
C LEU A 146 6.44 -39.43 22.33
N VAL A 147 7.67 -39.78 22.69
CA VAL A 147 8.19 -41.14 22.55
C VAL A 147 7.24 -41.94 23.40
N ALA A 148 6.18 -42.45 22.78
CA ALA A 148 5.32 -43.45 23.36
C ALA A 148 6.24 -44.62 23.61
N GLY A 149 6.67 -44.72 24.87
CA GLY A 149 7.43 -45.85 25.35
C GLY A 149 6.64 -47.10 25.05
N SER A 150 7.12 -47.85 24.07
CA SER A 150 6.83 -49.25 23.95
C SER A 150 7.54 -49.93 25.12
N GLY A 151 6.81 -50.12 26.19
CA GLY A 151 7.12 -51.04 27.27
C GLY A 151 6.04 -52.10 27.33
#